data_f178eff0b0f1411d0953c9e801db54ee
#
_entry.id   f178eff0b0f1411d0953c9e801db54ee
#
_cell.length_a   1.000
_cell.length_b   1.000
_cell.length_c   1.000
_cell.angle_alpha   90.00
_cell.angle_beta   90.00
_cell.angle_gamma   90.00
#
_symmetry.space_group_name_H-M   'P 1'
#
loop_
_entity.id
_entity.type
_entity.pdbx_description
1 polymer ?
#
loop_
_entity_poly.entity_id
_entity_poly.type
_entity_poly.pdbx_seq_one_letter_code
_entity_poly.pdbx_strand_id
1 'polypeptide(L)'
;MSDYSSISFKNNGKLKLLIIVGTRPEIIRLAAVINKTRKYFDVILAHTGQNYDYNLNGVFFHDLQLADPEVYMNAVGADLGETMGNIISESYKLMAAIQPDAVLVLGDTNSCLSVIGAKRLHIPIFHMEAGNRCKDECLPEETNRRIVDIISDVNMAYSEHARRYLADTGLPKERTYVTGSPMAEVLHQNLEKIEASDIHQRLGLEKGKYILLSAHREENIDTEKNFTSLFTAINKMAEKYDMPILLSLIHISEPTRPISI
;
A
#
# COMPACT_ATOMS: atom_id res chain seq x y z
N MET A 1 7.74 -17.94 17.10
CA MET A 1 8.17 -18.09 15.69
C MET A 1 6.96 -18.56 14.91
N SER A 2 6.59 -17.85 13.86
CA SER A 2 5.45 -18.27 13.04
C SER A 2 5.78 -19.59 12.32
N ASP A 3 4.88 -20.56 12.37
CA ASP A 3 4.99 -21.81 11.64
C ASP A 3 4.14 -21.73 10.36
N TYR A 4 4.79 -21.79 9.21
CA TYR A 4 4.15 -21.74 7.89
C TYR A 4 4.02 -23.12 7.24
N SER A 5 4.28 -24.19 7.94
CA SER A 5 4.27 -25.57 7.41
C SER A 5 2.88 -26.00 6.90
N SER A 6 1.82 -25.41 7.43
CA SER A 6 0.44 -25.68 7.00
C SER A 6 0.01 -24.87 5.77
N ILE A 7 0.80 -23.87 5.37
CA ILE A 7 0.48 -23.00 4.23
C ILE A 7 1.03 -23.62 2.95
N SER A 8 0.19 -23.78 1.96
CA SER A 8 0.59 -24.34 0.67
C SER A 8 -0.24 -23.79 -0.48
N PHE A 9 0.36 -23.72 -1.65
CA PHE A 9 -0.36 -23.47 -2.90
C PHE A 9 -1.29 -24.63 -3.24
N LYS A 10 -2.34 -24.37 -3.99
CA LYS A 10 -3.32 -25.39 -4.43
C LYS A 10 -2.73 -26.41 -5.39
N ASN A 11 -1.57 -26.10 -5.99
CA ASN A 11 -0.87 -26.92 -6.97
C ASN A 11 -1.77 -27.32 -8.17
N ASN A 12 -2.49 -26.34 -8.69
CA ASN A 12 -3.48 -26.51 -9.76
C ASN A 12 -2.88 -26.44 -11.19
N GLY A 13 -1.56 -26.59 -11.32
CA GLY A 13 -0.82 -26.51 -12.59
C GLY A 13 -0.51 -25.08 -13.07
N LYS A 14 -0.87 -24.06 -12.30
CA LYS A 14 -0.54 -22.68 -12.58
C LYS A 14 0.74 -22.27 -11.84
N LEU A 15 1.41 -21.23 -12.34
CA LEU A 15 2.53 -20.60 -11.63
C LEU A 15 2.08 -20.06 -10.26
N LYS A 16 2.93 -20.26 -9.27
CA LYS A 16 2.72 -19.90 -7.86
C LYS A 16 3.13 -18.46 -7.63
N LEU A 17 2.18 -17.60 -7.33
CA LEU A 17 2.41 -16.17 -7.09
C LEU A 17 2.13 -15.83 -5.64
N LEU A 18 3.14 -15.32 -4.95
CA LEU A 18 2.97 -14.70 -3.63
C LEU A 18 2.79 -13.20 -3.81
N ILE A 19 1.68 -12.66 -3.30
CA ILE A 19 1.44 -11.21 -3.23
C ILE A 19 1.57 -10.79 -1.77
N ILE A 20 2.38 -9.76 -1.49
CA ILE A 20 2.60 -9.27 -0.13
C ILE A 20 2.06 -7.85 -0.03
N VAL A 21 1.23 -7.61 0.98
CA VAL A 21 0.65 -6.31 1.31
C VAL A 21 0.76 -6.04 2.81
N GLY A 22 0.75 -4.79 3.22
CA GLY A 22 0.84 -4.42 4.63
C GLY A 22 -0.03 -3.25 5.02
N THR A 23 -0.52 -2.49 4.06
CA THR A 23 -1.26 -1.25 4.30
C THR A 23 -2.52 -1.16 3.44
N ARG A 24 -3.48 -0.34 3.90
CA ARG A 24 -4.71 -0.07 3.14
C ARG A 24 -4.49 0.42 1.71
N PRO A 25 -3.59 1.39 1.46
CA PRO A 25 -3.34 1.84 0.10
C PRO A 25 -2.89 0.71 -0.84
N GLU A 26 -2.11 -0.25 -0.35
CA GLU A 26 -1.70 -1.42 -1.13
C GLU A 26 -2.90 -2.32 -1.44
N ILE A 27 -3.74 -2.60 -0.45
CA ILE A 27 -4.94 -3.43 -0.62
C ILE A 27 -5.87 -2.80 -1.67
N ILE A 28 -6.15 -1.50 -1.53
CA ILE A 28 -7.05 -0.78 -2.44
C ILE A 28 -6.47 -0.77 -3.86
N ARG A 29 -5.20 -0.38 -4.02
CA ARG A 29 -4.55 -0.29 -5.32
C ARG A 29 -4.40 -1.63 -6.01
N LEU A 30 -4.12 -2.69 -5.25
CA LEU A 30 -3.95 -4.04 -5.81
C LEU A 30 -5.26 -4.81 -5.97
N ALA A 31 -6.41 -4.30 -5.54
CA ALA A 31 -7.65 -5.06 -5.53
C ALA A 31 -8.00 -5.67 -6.90
N ALA A 32 -7.98 -4.87 -7.96
CA ALA A 32 -8.21 -5.35 -9.32
C ALA A 32 -7.15 -6.36 -9.78
N VAL A 33 -5.89 -6.12 -9.42
CA VAL A 33 -4.76 -7.00 -9.75
C VAL A 33 -4.87 -8.34 -9.02
N ILE A 34 -5.18 -8.34 -7.72
CA ILE A 34 -5.36 -9.56 -6.92
C ILE A 34 -6.48 -10.42 -7.52
N ASN A 35 -7.65 -9.82 -7.78
CA ASN A 35 -8.77 -10.53 -8.38
C ASN A 35 -8.43 -11.08 -9.78
N LYS A 36 -7.67 -10.33 -10.57
CA LYS A 36 -7.23 -10.76 -11.89
C LYS A 36 -6.21 -11.88 -11.82
N THR A 37 -5.20 -11.75 -10.96
CA THR A 37 -4.13 -12.75 -10.85
C THR A 37 -4.65 -14.10 -10.36
N ARG A 38 -5.64 -14.15 -9.46
CA ARG A 38 -6.28 -15.40 -9.02
C ARG A 38 -6.91 -16.20 -10.16
N LYS A 39 -7.21 -15.58 -11.31
CA LYS A 39 -7.72 -16.28 -12.49
C LYS A 39 -6.61 -17.02 -13.26
N TYR A 40 -5.39 -16.49 -13.25
CA TYR A 40 -4.28 -16.98 -14.08
C TYR A 40 -3.18 -17.68 -13.31
N PHE A 41 -3.03 -17.39 -12.02
CA PHE A 41 -2.00 -17.91 -11.14
C PHE A 41 -2.62 -18.71 -9.99
N ASP A 42 -1.80 -19.54 -9.38
CA ASP A 42 -2.04 -20.06 -8.03
C ASP A 42 -1.52 -19.02 -7.04
N VAL A 43 -2.42 -18.30 -6.37
CA VAL A 43 -2.08 -17.11 -5.59
C VAL A 43 -2.20 -17.38 -4.10
N ILE A 44 -1.18 -17.00 -3.35
CA ILE A 44 -1.23 -16.77 -1.92
C ILE A 44 -1.11 -15.26 -1.70
N LEU A 45 -2.05 -14.66 -0.99
CA LEU A 45 -2.00 -13.30 -0.50
C LEU A 45 -1.54 -13.30 0.95
N ALA A 46 -0.44 -12.61 1.23
CA ALA A 46 0.10 -12.49 2.57
C ALA A 46 0.04 -11.03 3.04
N HIS A 47 -0.42 -10.83 4.27
CA HIS A 47 -0.47 -9.53 4.92
C HIS A 47 0.60 -9.47 6.01
N THR A 48 1.40 -8.39 6.04
CA THR A 48 2.47 -8.25 7.03
C THR A 48 1.98 -8.04 8.47
N GLY A 49 0.70 -7.68 8.63
CA GLY A 49 0.11 -7.52 9.95
C GLY A 49 0.31 -6.14 10.57
N GLN A 50 0.66 -5.13 9.79
CA GLN A 50 0.86 -3.77 10.30
C GLN A 50 -0.41 -3.12 10.87
N ASN A 51 -1.59 -3.69 10.62
CA ASN A 51 -2.86 -3.12 11.09
C ASN A 51 -3.93 -4.20 11.25
N TYR A 52 -4.25 -4.60 12.47
CA TYR A 52 -5.21 -5.67 12.78
C TYR A 52 -6.67 -5.21 12.93
N ASP A 53 -6.92 -3.89 13.00
CA ASP A 53 -8.28 -3.40 13.19
C ASP A 53 -9.12 -3.73 11.96
N TYR A 54 -10.26 -4.43 12.17
CA TYR A 54 -11.22 -4.75 11.12
C TYR A 54 -11.65 -3.50 10.34
N ASN A 55 -11.88 -2.39 11.03
CA ASN A 55 -12.25 -1.12 10.40
C ASN A 55 -11.13 -0.52 9.55
N LEU A 56 -9.90 -0.94 9.77
CA LEU A 56 -8.74 -0.44 9.06
C LEU A 56 -8.27 -1.36 7.91
N ASN A 57 -8.61 -2.65 7.96
CA ASN A 57 -8.19 -3.63 6.94
C ASN A 57 -9.34 -4.51 6.45
N GLY A 58 -10.05 -5.18 7.35
CA GLY A 58 -11.07 -6.17 6.98
C GLY A 58 -12.19 -5.60 6.12
N VAL A 59 -12.61 -4.37 6.40
CA VAL A 59 -13.63 -3.67 5.61
C VAL A 59 -13.23 -3.52 4.14
N PHE A 60 -11.96 -3.27 3.84
CA PHE A 60 -11.50 -3.10 2.47
C PHE A 60 -11.49 -4.42 1.69
N PHE A 61 -11.16 -5.54 2.33
CA PHE A 61 -11.29 -6.85 1.69
C PHE A 61 -12.74 -7.13 1.31
N HIS A 62 -13.66 -6.90 2.23
CA HIS A 62 -15.08 -7.09 1.99
C HIS A 62 -15.63 -6.16 0.89
N ASP A 63 -15.39 -4.85 1.00
CA ASP A 63 -15.97 -3.85 0.10
C ASP A 63 -15.43 -3.95 -1.33
N LEU A 64 -14.15 -4.34 -1.47
CA LEU A 64 -13.49 -4.56 -2.76
C LEU A 64 -13.67 -6.00 -3.28
N GLN A 65 -14.47 -6.82 -2.60
CA GLN A 65 -14.74 -8.22 -2.98
C GLN A 65 -13.47 -9.05 -3.12
N LEU A 66 -12.51 -8.82 -2.22
CA LEU A 66 -11.32 -9.63 -2.09
C LEU A 66 -11.57 -10.78 -1.11
N ALA A 67 -10.98 -11.93 -1.39
CA ALA A 67 -10.86 -12.96 -0.37
C ALA A 67 -9.85 -12.52 0.69
N ASP A 68 -10.06 -12.95 1.94
CA ASP A 68 -9.11 -12.69 3.01
C ASP A 68 -7.71 -13.21 2.66
N PRO A 69 -6.65 -12.58 3.20
CA PRO A 69 -5.30 -13.11 3.06
C PRO A 69 -5.18 -14.54 3.59
N GLU A 70 -4.50 -15.39 2.84
CA GLU A 70 -4.19 -16.75 3.28
C GLU A 70 -3.19 -16.74 4.44
N VAL A 71 -2.43 -15.65 4.60
CA VAL A 71 -1.38 -15.54 5.62
C VAL A 71 -1.37 -14.16 6.26
N TYR A 72 -1.34 -14.12 7.59
CA TYR A 72 -0.98 -12.95 8.39
C TYR A 72 0.37 -13.19 9.06
N MET A 73 1.38 -12.39 8.72
CA MET A 73 2.77 -12.60 9.19
C MET A 73 3.01 -12.12 10.62
N ASN A 74 2.14 -11.26 11.14
CA ASN A 74 2.27 -10.68 12.50
C ASN A 74 3.63 -10.00 12.72
N ALA A 75 4.06 -9.21 11.76
CA ALA A 75 5.40 -8.63 11.73
C ALA A 75 5.55 -7.34 12.54
N VAL A 76 4.49 -6.86 13.22
CA VAL A 76 4.57 -5.66 14.06
C VAL A 76 5.50 -5.91 15.23
N GLY A 77 6.48 -5.03 15.41
CA GLY A 77 7.41 -5.02 16.54
C GLY A 77 7.13 -3.88 17.52
N ALA A 78 7.94 -3.76 18.55
CA ALA A 78 7.85 -2.71 19.54
C ALA A 78 8.20 -1.32 18.96
N ASP A 79 9.02 -1.29 17.92
CA ASP A 79 9.41 -0.08 17.19
C ASP A 79 9.48 -0.33 15.69
N LEU A 80 9.79 0.73 14.93
CA LEU A 80 9.91 0.67 13.48
C LEU A 80 11.03 -0.28 13.02
N GLY A 81 12.17 -0.27 13.69
CA GLY A 81 13.31 -1.12 13.35
C GLY A 81 13.00 -2.59 13.53
N GLU A 82 12.36 -2.96 14.64
CA GLU A 82 11.90 -4.31 14.89
C GLU A 82 10.84 -4.74 13.87
N THR A 83 9.89 -3.86 13.55
CA THR A 83 8.86 -4.13 12.54
C THR A 83 9.49 -4.42 11.17
N MET A 84 10.44 -3.60 10.72
CA MET A 84 11.16 -3.82 9.46
C MET A 84 11.93 -5.14 9.47
N GLY A 85 12.64 -5.43 10.57
CA GLY A 85 13.37 -6.68 10.76
C GLY A 85 12.45 -7.90 10.72
N ASN A 86 11.31 -7.81 11.39
CA ASN A 86 10.29 -8.87 11.40
C ASN A 86 9.68 -9.11 10.01
N ILE A 87 9.38 -8.05 9.25
CA ILE A 87 8.88 -8.18 7.87
C ILE A 87 9.87 -8.98 7.02
N ILE A 88 11.16 -8.64 7.07
CA ILE A 88 12.20 -9.36 6.32
C ILE A 88 12.30 -10.82 6.79
N SER A 89 12.33 -11.04 8.10
CA SER A 89 12.49 -12.38 8.69
C SER A 89 11.30 -13.28 8.41
N GLU A 90 10.08 -12.80 8.67
CA GLU A 90 8.87 -13.61 8.50
C GLU A 90 8.56 -13.87 7.02
N SER A 91 8.78 -12.89 6.14
CA SER A 91 8.62 -13.09 4.70
C SER A 91 9.64 -14.11 4.15
N TYR A 92 10.89 -14.09 4.63
CA TYR A 92 11.89 -15.10 4.27
C TYR A 92 11.44 -16.51 4.66
N LYS A 93 10.97 -16.70 5.91
CA LYS A 93 10.49 -17.98 6.41
C LYS A 93 9.26 -18.49 5.62
N LEU A 94 8.30 -17.60 5.36
CA LEU A 94 7.13 -17.91 4.54
C LEU A 94 7.56 -18.39 3.15
N MET A 95 8.38 -17.62 2.45
CA MET A 95 8.84 -17.95 1.10
C MET A 95 9.66 -19.24 1.06
N ALA A 96 10.50 -19.49 2.06
CA ALA A 96 11.25 -20.74 2.17
C ALA A 96 10.32 -21.94 2.35
N ALA A 97 9.23 -21.79 3.09
CA ALA A 97 8.24 -22.85 3.31
C ALA A 97 7.38 -23.13 2.07
N ILE A 98 6.84 -22.08 1.42
CA ILE A 98 5.86 -22.26 0.33
C ILE A 98 6.46 -22.30 -1.08
N GLN A 99 7.70 -21.85 -1.24
CA GLN A 99 8.46 -21.87 -2.51
C GLN A 99 7.66 -21.31 -3.71
N PRO A 100 7.34 -19.99 -3.73
CA PRO A 100 6.63 -19.39 -4.84
C PRO A 100 7.53 -19.27 -6.08
N ASP A 101 6.93 -19.28 -7.27
CA ASP A 101 7.64 -19.02 -8.54
C ASP A 101 7.93 -17.54 -8.75
N ALA A 102 7.15 -16.67 -8.10
CA ALA A 102 7.34 -15.22 -8.14
C ALA A 102 6.72 -14.51 -6.93
N VAL A 103 7.24 -13.33 -6.62
CA VAL A 103 6.69 -12.40 -5.61
C VAL A 103 6.27 -11.10 -6.27
N LEU A 104 5.09 -10.60 -5.92
CA LEU A 104 4.58 -9.29 -6.32
C LEU A 104 4.45 -8.38 -5.10
N VAL A 105 5.00 -7.18 -5.20
CA VAL A 105 4.85 -6.11 -4.22
C VAL A 105 4.45 -4.81 -4.91
N LEU A 106 3.89 -3.87 -4.14
CA LEU A 106 3.49 -2.56 -4.65
C LEU A 106 4.06 -1.43 -3.80
N GLY A 107 4.69 -0.47 -4.45
CA GLY A 107 5.06 0.81 -3.85
C GLY A 107 6.30 0.75 -2.98
N ASP A 108 6.21 1.37 -1.82
CA ASP A 108 7.35 1.80 -1.02
C ASP A 108 7.14 1.67 0.50
N THR A 109 6.06 1.05 0.92
CA THR A 109 5.81 0.80 2.34
C THR A 109 6.78 -0.25 2.89
N ASN A 110 6.83 -0.41 4.20
CA ASN A 110 7.74 -1.38 4.83
C ASN A 110 7.47 -2.83 4.38
N SER A 111 6.23 -3.16 3.97
CA SER A 111 5.89 -4.48 3.42
C SER A 111 6.76 -4.87 2.23
N CYS A 112 7.17 -3.87 1.42
CA CYS A 112 8.02 -4.08 0.25
C CYS A 112 9.43 -4.55 0.59
N LEU A 113 9.92 -4.35 1.82
CA LEU A 113 11.22 -4.87 2.27
C LEU A 113 11.28 -6.41 2.30
N SER A 114 10.14 -7.07 2.25
CA SER A 114 10.04 -8.53 2.04
C SER A 114 10.82 -9.03 0.82
N VAL A 115 11.03 -8.18 -0.20
CA VAL A 115 11.79 -8.52 -1.40
C VAL A 115 13.26 -8.83 -1.13
N ILE A 116 13.82 -8.37 0.00
CA ILE A 116 15.18 -8.74 0.44
C ILE A 116 15.26 -10.25 0.65
N GLY A 117 14.24 -10.82 1.32
CA GLY A 117 14.11 -12.26 1.52
C GLY A 117 13.95 -13.01 0.20
N ALA A 118 13.08 -12.53 -0.68
CA ALA A 118 12.86 -13.10 -2.01
C ALA A 118 14.17 -13.16 -2.83
N LYS A 119 14.92 -12.06 -2.84
CA LYS A 119 16.21 -12.00 -3.57
C LYS A 119 17.22 -13.01 -3.06
N ARG A 120 17.29 -13.20 -1.72
CA ARG A 120 18.18 -14.21 -1.11
C ARG A 120 17.78 -15.64 -1.44
N LEU A 121 16.50 -15.88 -1.68
CA LEU A 121 15.96 -17.19 -2.08
C LEU A 121 15.90 -17.39 -3.60
N HIS A 122 16.43 -16.44 -4.38
CA HIS A 122 16.42 -16.46 -5.85
C HIS A 122 15.02 -16.53 -6.46
N ILE A 123 14.01 -15.97 -5.76
CA ILE A 123 12.64 -15.87 -6.23
C ILE A 123 12.50 -14.59 -7.06
N PRO A 124 12.00 -14.66 -8.31
CA PRO A 124 11.75 -13.48 -9.16
C PRO A 124 10.82 -12.47 -8.49
N ILE A 125 11.20 -11.19 -8.54
CA ILE A 125 10.51 -10.10 -7.87
C ILE A 125 9.89 -9.17 -8.92
N PHE A 126 8.59 -8.95 -8.81
CA PHE A 126 7.82 -8.01 -9.61
C PHE A 126 7.39 -6.83 -8.72
N HIS A 127 7.86 -5.64 -9.06
CA HIS A 127 7.60 -4.42 -8.29
C HIS A 127 6.68 -3.48 -9.07
N MET A 128 5.45 -3.28 -8.59
CA MET A 128 4.52 -2.29 -9.12
C MET A 128 4.74 -0.93 -8.44
N GLU A 129 4.39 0.16 -9.13
CA GLU A 129 4.65 1.55 -8.72
C GLU A 129 6.14 1.89 -8.67
N ALA A 130 6.94 1.19 -9.44
CA ALA A 130 8.38 1.37 -9.51
C ALA A 130 8.78 2.71 -10.13
N GLY A 131 9.92 3.24 -9.71
CA GLY A 131 10.53 4.42 -10.32
C GLY A 131 9.98 5.77 -9.88
N ASN A 132 9.04 5.81 -8.95
CA ASN A 132 8.63 7.07 -8.32
C ASN A 132 9.82 7.63 -7.52
N ARG A 133 9.94 8.96 -7.49
CA ARG A 133 11.01 9.66 -6.75
C ARG A 133 10.45 10.85 -6.01
N CYS A 134 10.97 11.09 -4.82
CA CYS A 134 10.78 12.30 -4.05
C CYS A 134 12.11 13.06 -3.98
N LYS A 135 12.05 14.40 -4.02
CA LYS A 135 13.23 15.24 -3.82
C LYS A 135 13.60 15.35 -2.34
N ASP A 136 12.67 15.07 -1.46
CA ASP A 136 12.90 15.02 -0.02
C ASP A 136 13.43 13.61 0.35
N GLU A 137 14.72 13.55 0.63
CA GLU A 137 15.39 12.30 1.01
C GLU A 137 15.13 11.91 2.47
N CYS A 138 14.52 12.80 3.27
CA CYS A 138 14.10 12.49 4.64
C CYS A 138 12.85 11.61 4.68
N LEU A 139 12.16 11.45 3.54
CA LEU A 139 10.98 10.62 3.45
C LEU A 139 11.35 9.13 3.56
N PRO A 140 10.87 8.38 4.57
CA PRO A 140 11.24 6.98 4.77
C PRO A 140 10.93 6.11 3.55
N GLU A 141 9.83 6.41 2.86
CA GLU A 141 9.39 5.70 1.66
C GLU A 141 10.40 5.85 0.49
N GLU A 142 11.13 6.97 0.41
CA GLU A 142 12.14 7.15 -0.64
C GLU A 142 13.29 6.15 -0.49
N THR A 143 13.68 5.84 0.74
CA THR A 143 14.68 4.79 1.03
C THR A 143 14.18 3.42 0.60
N ASN A 144 12.97 3.04 1.02
CA ASN A 144 12.37 1.75 0.66
C ASN A 144 12.26 1.61 -0.85
N ARG A 145 11.77 2.64 -1.52
CA ARG A 145 11.56 2.69 -2.97
C ARG A 145 12.85 2.43 -3.75
N ARG A 146 13.94 3.10 -3.37
CA ARG A 146 15.24 2.91 -4.00
C ARG A 146 15.77 1.48 -3.80
N ILE A 147 15.64 0.92 -2.61
CA ILE A 147 16.04 -0.46 -2.33
C ILE A 147 15.25 -1.43 -3.23
N VAL A 148 13.92 -1.30 -3.22
CA VAL A 148 13.04 -2.23 -3.92
C VAL A 148 13.22 -2.15 -5.44
N ASP A 149 13.34 -0.94 -6.00
CA ASP A 149 13.59 -0.74 -7.43
C ASP A 149 14.88 -1.45 -7.90
N ILE A 150 15.97 -1.31 -7.13
CA ILE A 150 17.28 -1.84 -7.51
C ILE A 150 17.33 -3.36 -7.47
N ILE A 151 16.70 -3.98 -6.47
CA ILE A 151 16.79 -5.43 -6.28
C ILE A 151 15.69 -6.22 -7.00
N SER A 152 14.66 -5.54 -7.50
CA SER A 152 13.58 -6.18 -8.26
C SER A 152 14.06 -6.65 -9.64
N ASP A 153 13.51 -7.79 -10.08
CA ASP A 153 13.85 -8.37 -11.38
C ASP A 153 13.02 -7.73 -12.49
N VAL A 154 11.79 -7.33 -12.20
CA VAL A 154 10.89 -6.63 -13.12
C VAL A 154 10.29 -5.42 -12.41
N ASN A 155 10.47 -4.24 -13.00
CA ASN A 155 9.90 -2.98 -12.53
C ASN A 155 8.71 -2.56 -13.41
N MET A 156 7.55 -2.35 -12.79
CA MET A 156 6.32 -1.92 -13.44
C MET A 156 6.01 -0.49 -13.03
N ALA A 157 6.44 0.46 -13.86
CA ALA A 157 6.29 1.89 -13.65
C ALA A 157 4.88 2.37 -14.02
N TYR A 158 4.37 3.38 -13.32
CA TYR A 158 3.07 3.97 -13.65
C TYR A 158 3.13 4.93 -14.82
N SER A 159 4.29 5.50 -15.10
CA SER A 159 4.47 6.49 -16.16
C SER A 159 5.81 6.33 -16.87
N GLU A 160 5.89 6.90 -18.07
CA GLU A 160 7.14 6.99 -18.81
C GLU A 160 8.20 7.82 -18.07
N HIS A 161 7.73 8.78 -17.24
CA HIS A 161 8.63 9.57 -16.40
C HIS A 161 9.31 8.72 -15.33
N ALA A 162 8.54 7.87 -14.63
CA ALA A 162 9.09 6.93 -13.67
C ALA A 162 10.06 5.92 -14.32
N ARG A 163 9.72 5.43 -15.53
CA ARG A 163 10.60 4.55 -16.29
C ARG A 163 11.95 5.19 -16.62
N ARG A 164 11.97 6.51 -16.91
CA ARG A 164 13.24 7.24 -17.15
C ARG A 164 14.10 7.29 -15.90
N TYR A 165 13.52 7.54 -14.74
CA TYR A 165 14.28 7.49 -13.48
C TYR A 165 14.94 6.13 -13.25
N LEU A 166 14.24 5.03 -13.54
CA LEU A 166 14.81 3.70 -13.42
C LEU A 166 15.97 3.49 -14.41
N ALA A 167 15.81 3.95 -15.65
CA ALA A 167 16.88 3.88 -16.65
C ALA A 167 18.13 4.69 -16.26
N ASP A 168 17.92 5.88 -15.67
CA ASP A 168 19.01 6.76 -15.21
C ASP A 168 19.79 6.14 -14.03
N THR A 169 19.17 5.23 -13.27
CA THR A 169 19.86 4.45 -12.22
C THR A 169 20.58 3.20 -12.74
N GLY A 170 20.60 3.01 -14.06
CA GLY A 170 21.31 1.88 -14.71
C GLY A 170 20.52 0.57 -14.74
N LEU A 171 19.23 0.60 -14.43
CA LEU A 171 18.40 -0.60 -14.50
C LEU A 171 18.10 -1.00 -15.95
N PRO A 172 18.03 -2.33 -16.25
CA PRO A 172 17.79 -2.82 -17.59
C PRO A 172 16.43 -2.37 -18.15
N LYS A 173 16.42 -1.77 -19.33
CA LYS A 173 15.20 -1.26 -19.98
C LYS A 173 14.23 -2.38 -20.34
N GLU A 174 14.73 -3.55 -20.68
CA GLU A 174 13.97 -4.75 -21.05
C GLU A 174 13.22 -5.37 -19.85
N ARG A 175 13.52 -4.95 -18.64
CA ARG A 175 12.84 -5.39 -17.41
C ARG A 175 12.02 -4.29 -16.77
N THR A 176 11.82 -3.18 -17.49
CA THR A 176 11.04 -2.03 -17.01
C THR A 176 9.87 -1.78 -17.94
N TYR A 177 8.65 -1.96 -17.43
CA TYR A 177 7.41 -1.83 -18.19
C TYR A 177 6.58 -0.66 -17.68
N VAL A 178 5.97 0.11 -18.57
CA VAL A 178 4.98 1.13 -18.19
C VAL A 178 3.61 0.47 -18.23
N THR A 179 3.04 0.24 -17.04
CA THR A 179 1.75 -0.44 -16.89
C THR A 179 0.59 0.50 -16.60
N GLY A 180 0.90 1.73 -16.20
CA GLY A 180 -0.09 2.62 -15.61
C GLY A 180 -0.43 2.26 -14.17
N SER A 181 -1.23 3.11 -13.52
CA SER A 181 -1.74 2.85 -12.18
C SER A 181 -2.99 1.98 -12.24
N PRO A 182 -3.11 0.93 -11.41
CA PRO A 182 -4.32 0.11 -11.35
C PRO A 182 -5.50 0.83 -10.70
N MET A 183 -5.28 2.03 -10.13
CA MET A 183 -6.32 2.77 -9.41
C MET A 183 -7.52 3.15 -10.28
N ALA A 184 -7.28 3.46 -11.57
CA ALA A 184 -8.36 3.76 -12.50
C ALA A 184 -9.29 2.54 -12.69
N GLU A 185 -8.73 1.34 -12.80
CA GLU A 185 -9.50 0.09 -12.92
C GLU A 185 -10.29 -0.19 -11.63
N VAL A 186 -9.67 0.00 -10.46
CA VAL A 186 -10.37 -0.16 -9.17
C VAL A 186 -11.56 0.79 -9.05
N LEU A 187 -11.39 2.06 -9.42
CA LEU A 187 -12.47 3.05 -9.39
C LEU A 187 -13.60 2.68 -10.36
N HIS A 188 -13.27 2.29 -11.59
CA HIS A 188 -14.29 1.87 -12.58
C HIS A 188 -15.06 0.63 -12.14
N GLN A 189 -14.39 -0.36 -11.56
CA GLN A 189 -15.06 -1.58 -11.04
C GLN A 189 -16.00 -1.30 -9.87
N ASN A 190 -15.80 -0.19 -9.14
CA ASN A 190 -16.62 0.20 -8.01
C ASN A 190 -17.52 1.42 -8.29
N LEU A 191 -17.59 1.90 -9.53
CA LEU A 191 -18.28 3.14 -9.87
C LEU A 191 -19.76 3.11 -9.46
N GLU A 192 -20.47 2.02 -9.73
CA GLU A 192 -21.87 1.86 -9.34
C GLU A 192 -22.08 1.98 -7.83
N LYS A 193 -21.18 1.40 -7.03
CA LYS A 193 -21.22 1.50 -5.55
C LYS A 193 -20.91 2.93 -5.08
N ILE A 194 -19.98 3.60 -5.74
CA ILE A 194 -19.61 4.99 -5.45
C ILE A 194 -20.80 5.91 -5.74
N GLU A 195 -21.45 5.74 -6.88
CA GLU A 195 -22.60 6.55 -7.27
C GLU A 195 -23.85 6.29 -6.42
N ALA A 196 -24.03 5.05 -5.99
CA ALA A 196 -25.12 4.67 -5.09
C ALA A 196 -24.91 5.08 -3.62
N SER A 197 -23.75 5.64 -3.27
CA SER A 197 -23.41 6.00 -1.90
C SER A 197 -24.26 7.18 -1.40
N ASP A 198 -24.87 7.00 -0.24
CA ASP A 198 -25.66 8.00 0.49
C ASP A 198 -24.83 8.88 1.44
N ILE A 199 -23.50 8.78 1.38
CA ILE A 199 -22.59 9.42 2.33
C ILE A 199 -22.82 10.94 2.45
N HIS A 200 -23.12 11.62 1.35
CA HIS A 200 -23.42 13.06 1.36
C HIS A 200 -24.65 13.36 2.22
N GLN A 201 -25.71 12.55 2.08
CA GLN A 201 -26.96 12.71 2.86
C GLN A 201 -26.71 12.42 4.34
N ARG A 202 -25.97 11.35 4.65
CA ARG A 202 -25.62 10.97 6.02
C ARG A 202 -24.78 12.01 6.75
N LEU A 203 -23.91 12.71 6.01
CA LEU A 203 -23.08 13.79 6.56
C LEU A 203 -23.73 15.18 6.45
N GLY A 204 -24.94 15.29 5.89
CA GLY A 204 -25.60 16.57 5.68
C GLY A 204 -24.89 17.49 4.69
N LEU A 205 -24.15 16.92 3.74
CA LEU A 205 -23.37 17.65 2.76
C LEU A 205 -24.11 17.75 1.42
N GLU A 206 -24.05 18.92 0.82
CA GLU A 206 -24.55 19.13 -0.55
C GLU A 206 -23.41 18.98 -1.55
N LYS A 207 -23.64 18.21 -2.62
CA LYS A 207 -22.65 17.98 -3.68
C LYS A 207 -22.15 19.29 -4.27
N GLY A 208 -20.83 19.49 -4.25
CA GLY A 208 -20.19 20.70 -4.75
C GLY A 208 -20.20 21.90 -3.79
N LYS A 209 -20.77 21.76 -2.58
CA LYS A 209 -20.82 22.82 -1.56
C LYS A 209 -20.08 22.45 -0.27
N TYR A 210 -18.99 21.75 -0.39
CA TYR A 210 -18.07 21.46 0.72
C TYR A 210 -16.63 21.34 0.22
N ILE A 211 -15.69 21.48 1.11
CA ILE A 211 -14.26 21.29 0.84
C ILE A 211 -13.83 19.98 1.46
N LEU A 212 -13.28 19.09 0.65
CA LEU A 212 -12.67 17.85 1.16
C LEU A 212 -11.19 18.14 1.47
N LEU A 213 -10.82 17.94 2.74
CA LEU A 213 -9.45 18.07 3.22
C LEU A 213 -8.87 16.71 3.55
N SER A 214 -7.70 16.42 3.02
CA SER A 214 -6.85 15.30 3.44
C SER A 214 -5.50 15.86 3.90
N ALA A 215 -5.22 15.78 5.20
CA ALA A 215 -3.98 16.23 5.82
C ALA A 215 -3.54 15.22 6.86
N HIS A 216 -2.45 14.49 6.58
CA HIS A 216 -2.04 13.35 7.39
C HIS A 216 -0.53 13.20 7.55
N ARG A 217 0.28 14.14 7.03
CA ARG A 217 1.72 14.08 7.19
C ARG A 217 2.14 14.60 8.57
N GLU A 218 3.05 13.87 9.21
CA GLU A 218 3.60 14.23 10.51
C GLU A 218 4.17 15.64 10.53
N GLU A 219 4.87 16.04 9.47
CA GLU A 219 5.46 17.38 9.37
C GLU A 219 4.44 18.51 9.47
N ASN A 220 3.18 18.23 9.12
CA ASN A 220 2.09 19.21 9.18
C ASN A 220 1.46 19.33 10.58
N ILE A 221 1.66 18.33 11.44
CA ILE A 221 0.94 18.24 12.72
C ILE A 221 1.88 18.11 13.94
N ASP A 222 3.12 17.72 13.77
CA ASP A 222 4.06 17.45 14.87
C ASP A 222 4.56 18.72 15.58
N THR A 223 4.51 19.86 14.96
CA THR A 223 4.86 21.12 15.60
C THR A 223 3.64 22.01 15.79
N GLU A 224 3.50 22.61 16.98
CA GLU A 224 2.40 23.53 17.29
C GLU A 224 2.28 24.66 16.23
N LYS A 225 3.41 25.15 15.74
CA LYS A 225 3.47 26.18 14.71
C LYS A 225 2.82 25.69 13.40
N ASN A 226 3.20 24.52 12.92
CA ASN A 226 2.69 23.98 11.66
C ASN A 226 1.21 23.62 11.79
N PHE A 227 0.84 22.98 12.89
CA PHE A 227 -0.55 22.65 13.21
C PHE A 227 -1.43 23.90 13.21
N THR A 228 -1.05 24.91 14.00
CA THR A 228 -1.80 26.17 14.10
C THR A 228 -1.89 26.88 12.76
N SER A 229 -0.81 26.93 11.99
CA SER A 229 -0.79 27.56 10.65
C SER A 229 -1.73 26.84 9.69
N LEU A 230 -1.69 25.50 9.67
CA LEU A 230 -2.56 24.67 8.83
C LEU A 230 -4.03 24.92 9.17
N PHE A 231 -4.42 24.77 10.44
CA PHE A 231 -5.82 24.93 10.86
C PHE A 231 -6.31 26.38 10.72
N THR A 232 -5.44 27.37 10.91
CA THR A 232 -5.78 28.76 10.63
C THR A 232 -6.09 28.97 9.14
N ALA A 233 -5.29 28.39 8.25
CA ALA A 233 -5.55 28.48 6.81
C ALA A 233 -6.85 27.75 6.41
N ILE A 234 -7.11 26.59 7.00
CA ILE A 234 -8.34 25.81 6.80
C ILE A 234 -9.57 26.60 7.22
N ASN A 235 -9.57 27.20 8.41
CA ASN A 235 -10.69 28.01 8.91
C ASN A 235 -10.94 29.23 8.02
N LYS A 236 -9.88 29.93 7.59
CA LYS A 236 -9.99 31.03 6.64
C LYS A 236 -10.56 30.60 5.28
N MET A 237 -10.29 29.39 4.83
CA MET A 237 -10.92 28.86 3.62
C MET A 237 -12.41 28.62 3.82
N ALA A 238 -12.81 28.00 4.95
CA ALA A 238 -14.21 27.80 5.29
C ALA A 238 -14.99 29.11 5.29
N GLU A 239 -14.45 30.12 5.98
CA GLU A 239 -15.04 31.46 6.04
C GLU A 239 -15.11 32.13 4.66
N LYS A 240 -14.02 32.10 3.89
CA LYS A 240 -13.93 32.77 2.59
C LYS A 240 -14.92 32.19 1.56
N TYR A 241 -15.13 30.88 1.58
CA TYR A 241 -15.99 30.21 0.61
C TYR A 241 -17.39 29.91 1.16
N ASP A 242 -17.63 30.20 2.43
CA ASP A 242 -18.88 29.85 3.14
C ASP A 242 -19.25 28.37 2.92
N MET A 243 -18.28 27.50 3.09
CA MET A 243 -18.41 26.06 2.87
C MET A 243 -17.92 25.25 4.07
N PRO A 244 -18.64 24.19 4.45
CA PRO A 244 -18.13 23.25 5.44
C PRO A 244 -16.89 22.52 4.92
N ILE A 245 -15.97 22.19 5.82
CA ILE A 245 -14.79 21.39 5.50
C ILE A 245 -14.98 19.98 6.07
N LEU A 246 -14.94 18.99 5.17
CA LEU A 246 -14.90 17.58 5.54
C LEU A 246 -13.45 17.14 5.67
N LEU A 247 -13.01 16.91 6.90
CA LEU A 247 -11.68 16.37 7.16
C LEU A 247 -11.70 14.84 7.05
N SER A 248 -10.89 14.31 6.14
CA SER A 248 -10.66 12.86 6.05
C SER A 248 -9.67 12.43 7.13
N LEU A 249 -10.15 11.65 8.10
CA LEU A 249 -9.34 11.08 9.18
C LEU A 249 -8.67 9.74 8.82
N ILE A 250 -8.80 9.27 7.60
CA ILE A 250 -8.29 7.95 7.15
C ILE A 250 -6.81 7.76 7.48
N HIS A 251 -6.05 8.83 7.60
CA HIS A 251 -4.61 8.80 7.86
C HIS A 251 -4.20 9.37 9.23
N ILE A 252 -5.13 9.87 10.03
CA ILE A 252 -4.83 10.45 11.37
C ILE A 252 -4.89 9.39 12.48
N SER A 253 -5.54 8.27 12.23
CA SER A 253 -5.71 7.20 13.21
C SER A 253 -4.76 6.03 12.99
N GLU A 254 -3.46 6.27 12.97
CA GLU A 254 -2.54 5.20 13.31
C GLU A 254 -2.52 5.04 14.82
N PRO A 255 -2.78 3.84 15.37
CA PRO A 255 -3.01 3.66 16.82
C PRO A 255 -1.75 3.73 17.68
N THR A 256 -0.67 4.29 17.19
CA THR A 256 0.62 4.36 17.89
C THR A 256 0.85 5.63 18.71
N ARG A 257 -0.08 6.60 18.67
CA ARG A 257 -0.02 7.77 19.58
C ARG A 257 -1.40 8.10 20.16
N PRO A 258 -1.59 8.05 21.50
CA PRO A 258 -2.74 8.66 22.11
C PRO A 258 -2.63 10.17 21.91
N ILE A 259 -3.52 10.75 21.10
CA ILE A 259 -3.72 12.20 21.09
C ILE A 259 -4.50 12.52 22.36
N SER A 260 -3.78 12.96 23.39
CA SER A 260 -4.42 13.65 24.50
C SER A 260 -4.84 15.03 23.99
N ILE A 261 -6.15 15.22 23.89
CA ILE A 261 -6.80 16.51 23.66
C ILE A 261 -6.70 17.33 24.94
#